data_cc8764b613307c4964986f4401ccd971
#
_entry.id   cc8764b613307c4964986f4401ccd971
#
_cell.length_a   1.000
_cell.length_b   1.000
_cell.length_c   1.000
_cell.angle_alpha   90.00
_cell.angle_beta   90.00
_cell.angle_gamma   90.00
#
_symmetry.space_group_name_H-M   'P 1'
#
loop_
_entity.id
_entity.type
_entity.pdbx_description
1 polymer ?
#
loop_
_entity_poly.entity_id
_entity_poly.type
_entity_poly.pdbx_seq_one_letter_code
_entity_poly.pdbx_strand_id
1 'polypeptide(L)'
;EANHFAIPGHEGGPYALTLSMIDNKLSFDIRSASGDRLITHVLSLTPFRRVMRDYFMICESYYEAIRTASPTQIEAIDMGRRGLHNEAAELLTERLQGKVELDFNTSRRLFTLIAALHWKG
;
A
#
# COMPACT_ATOMS: atom_id res chain seq x y z
N GLU A 1 12.75 9.82 -5.63
CA GLU A 1 12.42 10.00 -4.22
C GLU A 1 13.06 8.94 -3.34
N ALA A 2 13.47 9.36 -2.16
CA ALA A 2 14.08 8.45 -1.20
C ALA A 2 13.04 7.52 -0.59
N ASN A 3 13.36 6.25 -0.56
CA ASN A 3 12.55 5.23 0.11
C ASN A 3 13.44 4.49 1.09
N HIS A 4 12.85 4.06 2.20
CA HIS A 4 13.53 3.17 3.11
C HIS A 4 12.79 1.85 3.16
N PHE A 5 13.48 0.79 2.80
CA PHE A 5 12.95 -0.57 2.82
C PHE A 5 14.11 -1.50 3.14
N ALA A 6 14.02 -2.22 4.23
CA ALA A 6 15.10 -3.12 4.66
C ALA A 6 14.51 -4.37 5.33
N ILE A 7 15.24 -5.47 5.20
CA ILE A 7 14.87 -6.72 5.86
C ILE A 7 15.79 -6.90 7.07
N PRO A 8 15.24 -7.00 8.29
CA PRO A 8 16.06 -7.23 9.47
C PRO A 8 16.95 -8.46 9.30
N GLY A 9 18.23 -8.32 9.61
CA GLY A 9 19.19 -9.41 9.49
C GLY A 9 19.84 -9.57 8.13
N HIS A 10 19.47 -8.77 7.14
CA HIS A 10 20.09 -8.77 5.82
C HIS A 10 20.76 -7.43 5.54
N GLU A 11 21.78 -7.46 4.72
CA GLU A 11 22.41 -6.23 4.27
C GLU A 11 21.45 -5.46 3.38
N GLY A 12 21.65 -4.15 3.30
CA GLY A 12 20.76 -3.25 2.59
C GLY A 12 20.56 -3.57 1.11
N GLY A 13 19.57 -2.92 0.53
CA GLY A 13 19.19 -3.08 -0.85
C GLY A 13 20.22 -2.64 -1.87
N PRO A 14 19.83 -2.51 -3.12
CA PRO A 14 18.42 -2.52 -3.51
C PRO A 14 17.79 -3.91 -3.52
N TYR A 15 16.47 -3.93 -3.41
CA TYR A 15 15.70 -5.17 -3.45
C TYR A 15 14.74 -5.15 -4.63
N ALA A 16 14.39 -6.33 -5.12
CA ALA A 16 13.30 -6.50 -6.06
C ALA A 16 12.11 -7.08 -5.32
N LEU A 17 10.99 -6.38 -5.36
CA LEU A 17 9.77 -6.77 -4.66
C LEU A 17 8.70 -7.14 -5.68
N THR A 18 8.16 -8.34 -5.54
CA THR A 18 7.01 -8.76 -6.32
C THR A 18 5.81 -8.92 -5.40
N LEU A 19 4.76 -8.16 -5.70
CA LEU A 19 3.49 -8.25 -4.97
C LEU A 19 2.54 -9.11 -5.77
N SER A 20 1.89 -10.04 -5.10
CA SER A 20 0.83 -10.83 -5.72
C SER A 20 -0.32 -11.03 -4.74
N MET A 21 -1.50 -11.25 -5.30
CA MET A 21 -2.70 -11.42 -4.50
C MET A 21 -3.40 -12.69 -4.96
N ILE A 22 -3.49 -13.66 -4.05
CA ILE A 22 -4.10 -14.95 -4.32
C ILE A 22 -5.11 -15.23 -3.21
N ASP A 23 -6.36 -15.41 -3.59
CA ASP A 23 -7.46 -15.58 -2.66
C ASP A 23 -7.55 -14.35 -1.73
N ASN A 24 -7.50 -14.53 -0.43
CA ASN A 24 -7.55 -13.44 0.54
C ASN A 24 -6.19 -13.14 1.13
N LYS A 25 -5.12 -13.38 0.36
CA LYS A 25 -3.74 -13.23 0.85
C LYS A 25 -2.93 -12.36 -0.07
N LEU A 26 -2.07 -11.54 0.54
CA LEU A 26 -1.12 -10.67 -0.15
C LEU A 26 0.28 -11.21 0.09
N SER A 27 0.98 -11.50 -1.00
CA SER A 27 2.34 -12.05 -0.94
C SER A 27 3.36 -10.99 -1.30
N PHE A 28 4.40 -10.89 -0.46
CA PHE A 28 5.57 -10.03 -0.70
C PHE A 28 6.76 -10.94 -0.96
N ASP A 29 7.10 -11.13 -2.22
CA ASP A 29 8.27 -11.92 -2.60
C ASP A 29 9.45 -10.96 -2.78
N ILE A 30 10.43 -11.06 -1.91
CA ILE A 30 11.55 -10.11 -1.85
C ILE A 30 12.82 -10.81 -2.31
N ARG A 31 13.47 -10.23 -3.32
CA ARG A 31 14.71 -10.74 -3.91
C ARG A 31 15.79 -9.68 -3.88
N SER A 32 17.03 -10.13 -3.97
CA SER A 32 18.16 -9.22 -4.15
C SER A 32 18.12 -8.62 -5.57
N ALA A 33 18.92 -7.59 -5.80
CA ALA A 33 19.03 -6.97 -7.12
C ALA A 33 19.50 -7.97 -8.18
N SER A 34 20.25 -9.01 -7.78
CA SER A 34 20.71 -10.05 -8.69
C SER A 34 19.68 -11.16 -8.92
N GLY A 35 18.52 -11.08 -8.28
CA GLY A 35 17.43 -12.03 -8.49
C GLY A 35 17.38 -13.18 -7.49
N ASP A 36 18.29 -13.22 -6.52
CA ASP A 36 18.28 -14.27 -5.49
C ASP A 36 17.11 -14.07 -4.53
N ARG A 37 16.36 -15.14 -4.27
CA ARG A 37 15.23 -15.08 -3.34
C ARG A 37 15.76 -14.90 -1.93
N LEU A 38 15.31 -13.86 -1.24
CA LEU A 38 15.68 -13.58 0.13
C LEU A 38 14.62 -14.07 1.11
N ILE A 39 13.38 -13.65 0.93
CA ILE A 39 12.28 -14.02 1.81
C ILE A 39 10.95 -13.75 1.13
N THR A 40 9.93 -14.51 1.52
CA THR A 40 8.55 -14.26 1.10
C THR A 40 7.70 -14.10 2.35
N HIS A 41 6.99 -12.98 2.45
CA HIS A 41 6.01 -12.73 3.52
C HIS A 41 4.62 -12.78 2.95
N VAL A 42 3.70 -13.37 3.70
CA VAL A 42 2.30 -13.46 3.30
C VAL A 42 1.45 -12.82 4.39
N LEU A 43 0.61 -11.86 3.99
CA LEU A 43 -0.32 -11.19 4.90
C LEU A 43 -1.74 -11.51 4.50
N SER A 44 -2.61 -11.64 5.52
CA SER A 44 -4.05 -11.73 5.27
C SER A 44 -4.57 -10.37 4.82
N LEU A 45 -5.48 -10.36 3.84
CA LEU A 45 -6.15 -9.14 3.40
C LEU A 45 -7.30 -8.74 4.32
N THR A 46 -7.74 -9.63 5.21
CA THR A 46 -8.88 -9.37 6.09
C THR A 46 -8.77 -8.04 6.84
N PRO A 47 -7.65 -7.70 7.49
CA PRO A 47 -7.53 -6.42 8.19
C PRO A 47 -7.63 -5.19 7.28
N PHE A 48 -7.40 -5.36 5.99
CA PHE A 48 -7.39 -4.26 5.02
C PHE A 48 -8.72 -4.05 4.32
N ARG A 49 -9.67 -4.98 4.46
CA ARG A 49 -10.91 -4.95 3.67
C ARG A 49 -11.71 -3.67 3.86
N ARG A 50 -11.90 -3.23 5.10
CA ARG A 50 -12.67 -2.02 5.39
C ARG A 50 -12.01 -0.78 4.81
N VAL A 51 -10.71 -0.60 5.08
CA VAL A 51 -10.01 0.60 4.62
C VAL A 51 -9.90 0.62 3.10
N MET A 52 -9.73 -0.52 2.46
CA MET A 52 -9.69 -0.59 0.99
C MET A 52 -11.05 -0.26 0.39
N ARG A 53 -12.12 -0.80 0.95
CA ARG A 53 -13.48 -0.49 0.49
C ARG A 53 -13.75 1.01 0.61
N ASP A 54 -13.44 1.59 1.77
CA ASP A 54 -13.68 3.00 2.00
C ASP A 54 -12.80 3.87 1.09
N TYR A 55 -11.57 3.45 0.87
CA TYR A 55 -10.65 4.15 -0.01
C TYR A 55 -11.17 4.16 -1.45
N PHE A 56 -11.63 3.02 -1.96
CA PHE A 56 -12.16 2.94 -3.32
C PHE A 56 -13.43 3.79 -3.47
N MET A 57 -14.30 3.78 -2.46
CA MET A 57 -15.51 4.59 -2.48
C MET A 57 -15.19 6.09 -2.55
N ILE A 58 -14.22 6.55 -1.77
CA ILE A 58 -13.86 7.96 -1.78
C ILE A 58 -13.12 8.35 -3.06
N CYS A 59 -12.36 7.43 -3.65
CA CYS A 59 -11.74 7.68 -4.95
C CYS A 59 -12.79 7.88 -6.04
N GLU A 60 -13.84 7.09 -6.04
CA GLU A 60 -14.96 7.26 -6.97
C GLU A 60 -15.64 8.61 -6.75
N SER A 61 -15.87 8.98 -5.50
CA SER A 61 -16.45 10.27 -5.16
C SER A 61 -15.57 11.42 -5.63
N TYR A 62 -14.26 11.27 -5.53
CA TYR A 62 -13.32 12.29 -5.99
C TYR A 62 -13.40 12.48 -7.51
N TYR A 63 -13.39 11.39 -8.27
CA TYR A 63 -13.49 11.46 -9.73
C TYR A 63 -14.81 12.08 -10.19
N GLU A 64 -15.89 11.79 -9.49
CA GLU A 64 -17.19 12.39 -9.75
C GLU A 64 -17.15 13.89 -9.45
N ALA A 65 -16.59 14.25 -8.29
CA ALA A 65 -16.57 15.62 -7.80
C ALA A 65 -15.77 16.57 -8.69
N ILE A 66 -14.63 16.11 -9.24
CA ILE A 66 -13.80 16.99 -10.08
C ILE A 66 -14.50 17.44 -11.34
N ARG A 67 -15.59 16.77 -11.71
CA ARG A 67 -16.38 17.11 -12.90
C ARG A 67 -17.53 18.07 -12.61
N THR A 68 -18.07 18.03 -11.40
CA THR A 68 -19.33 18.72 -11.10
C THR A 68 -19.35 19.53 -9.81
N ALA A 69 -18.42 19.28 -8.89
CA ALA A 69 -18.46 19.90 -7.56
C ALA A 69 -17.66 21.20 -7.49
N SER A 70 -17.91 21.97 -6.42
CA SER A 70 -17.16 23.20 -6.17
C SER A 70 -15.74 22.86 -5.70
N PRO A 71 -14.77 23.80 -5.85
CA PRO A 71 -13.41 23.58 -5.36
C PRO A 71 -13.35 23.21 -3.88
N THR A 72 -14.19 23.80 -3.05
CA THR A 72 -14.25 23.50 -1.62
C THR A 72 -14.68 22.07 -1.36
N GLN A 73 -15.67 21.57 -2.10
CA GLN A 73 -16.12 20.19 -1.98
C GLN A 73 -15.06 19.20 -2.45
N ILE A 74 -14.39 19.53 -3.55
CA ILE A 74 -13.32 18.69 -4.08
C ILE A 74 -12.20 18.57 -3.06
N GLU A 75 -11.81 19.69 -2.44
CA GLU A 75 -10.76 19.70 -1.43
C GLU A 75 -11.14 18.85 -0.22
N ALA A 76 -12.39 18.94 0.24
CA ALA A 76 -12.85 18.14 1.38
C ALA A 76 -12.78 16.64 1.08
N ILE A 77 -13.20 16.23 -0.11
CA ILE A 77 -13.13 14.83 -0.53
C ILE A 77 -11.68 14.37 -0.65
N ASP A 78 -10.81 15.22 -1.20
CA ASP A 78 -9.39 14.89 -1.33
C ASP A 78 -8.72 14.73 0.02
N MET A 79 -9.07 15.54 1.01
CA MET A 79 -8.56 15.38 2.37
C MET A 79 -8.98 14.05 2.97
N GLY A 80 -10.24 13.64 2.75
CA GLY A 80 -10.71 12.34 3.21
C GLY A 80 -9.99 11.19 2.53
N ARG A 81 -9.72 11.32 1.24
CA ARG A 81 -8.97 10.32 0.47
C ARG A 81 -7.56 10.15 1.02
N ARG A 82 -6.88 11.25 1.30
CA ARG A 82 -5.53 11.22 1.89
C ARG A 82 -5.55 10.60 3.28
N GLY A 83 -6.57 10.90 4.08
CA GLY A 83 -6.73 10.33 5.41
C GLY A 83 -6.85 8.82 5.37
N LEU A 84 -7.65 8.29 4.46
CA LEU A 84 -7.80 6.85 4.29
C LEU A 84 -6.53 6.20 3.76
N HIS A 85 -5.83 6.88 2.85
CA HIS A 85 -4.56 6.39 2.35
C HIS A 85 -3.54 6.28 3.48
N ASN A 86 -3.47 7.28 4.35
CA ASN A 86 -2.58 7.27 5.51
C ASN A 86 -2.95 6.18 6.51
N GLU A 87 -4.24 6.00 6.78
CA GLU A 87 -4.71 4.92 7.65
C GLU A 87 -4.27 3.55 7.12
N ALA A 88 -4.42 3.33 5.83
CA ALA A 88 -3.99 2.09 5.21
C ALA A 88 -2.48 1.89 5.28
N ALA A 89 -1.71 2.96 5.09
CA ALA A 89 -0.26 2.91 5.18
C ALA A 89 0.20 2.57 6.61
N GLU A 90 -0.45 3.14 7.61
CA GLU A 90 -0.17 2.82 9.01
C GLU A 90 -0.47 1.37 9.32
N LEU A 91 -1.59 0.86 8.83
CA LEU A 91 -1.97 -0.53 9.01
C LEU A 91 -0.96 -1.46 8.35
N LEU A 92 -0.52 -1.11 7.15
CA LEU A 92 0.49 -1.91 6.43
C LEU A 92 1.82 -1.93 7.20
N THR A 93 2.26 -0.79 7.70
CA THR A 93 3.48 -0.69 8.50
C THR A 93 3.37 -1.59 9.73
N GLU A 94 2.24 -1.54 10.42
CA GLU A 94 1.99 -2.36 11.60
C GLU A 94 2.03 -3.85 11.27
N ARG A 95 1.41 -4.27 10.18
CA ARG A 95 1.37 -5.68 9.79
C ARG A 95 2.71 -6.22 9.31
N LEU A 96 3.58 -5.35 8.84
CA LEU A 96 4.92 -5.72 8.41
C LEU A 96 5.96 -5.56 9.52
N GLN A 97 5.56 -5.07 10.69
CA GLN A 97 6.47 -4.87 11.80
C GLN A 97 7.20 -6.17 12.17
N GLY A 98 8.52 -6.09 12.30
CA GLY A 98 9.35 -7.26 12.56
C GLY A 98 9.70 -8.07 11.32
N LYS A 99 9.02 -7.84 10.20
CA LYS A 99 9.26 -8.54 8.92
C LYS A 99 10.06 -7.69 7.96
N VAL A 100 9.69 -6.43 7.86
CA VAL A 100 10.31 -5.46 6.95
C VAL A 100 10.39 -4.12 7.67
N GLU A 101 11.52 -3.44 7.53
CA GLU A 101 11.69 -2.06 7.99
C GLU A 101 11.44 -1.12 6.84
N LEU A 102 10.50 -0.19 7.00
CA LEU A 102 10.18 0.78 5.96
C LEU A 102 9.68 2.07 6.60
N ASP A 103 9.92 3.18 5.90
CA ASP A 103 9.40 4.46 6.34
C ASP A 103 7.93 4.62 5.90
N PHE A 104 7.28 5.64 6.43
CA PHE A 104 5.86 5.87 6.18
C PHE A 104 5.58 6.14 4.70
N ASN A 105 6.43 6.91 4.03
CA ASN A 105 6.25 7.21 2.61
C ASN A 105 6.35 5.95 1.74
N THR A 106 7.24 5.04 2.09
CA THR A 106 7.34 3.75 1.39
C THR A 106 6.07 2.93 1.61
N SER A 107 5.53 2.91 2.83
CA SER A 107 4.27 2.23 3.12
C SER A 107 3.12 2.81 2.29
N ARG A 108 3.05 4.13 2.14
CA ARG A 108 2.03 4.77 1.34
C ARG A 108 2.12 4.34 -0.13
N ARG A 109 3.32 4.27 -0.67
CA ARG A 109 3.53 3.82 -2.05
C ARG A 109 3.18 2.36 -2.24
N LEU A 110 3.55 1.52 -1.28
CA LEU A 110 3.20 0.11 -1.34
C LEU A 110 1.69 -0.07 -1.28
N PHE A 111 1.00 0.70 -0.44
CA PHE A 111 -0.45 0.61 -0.40
C PHE A 111 -1.08 1.01 -1.74
N THR A 112 -0.54 2.01 -2.42
CA THR A 112 -1.02 2.39 -3.75
C THR A 112 -0.93 1.22 -4.72
N LEU A 113 0.17 0.48 -4.70
CA LEU A 113 0.35 -0.69 -5.54
C LEU A 113 -0.61 -1.82 -5.15
N ILE A 114 -0.79 -2.04 -3.85
CA ILE A 114 -1.72 -3.05 -3.34
C ILE A 114 -3.15 -2.73 -3.76
N ALA A 115 -3.54 -1.47 -3.65
CA ALA A 115 -4.87 -1.03 -4.05
C ALA A 115 -5.10 -1.23 -5.55
N ALA A 116 -4.10 -0.89 -6.38
CA ALA A 116 -4.17 -1.08 -7.81
C ALA A 116 -4.30 -2.57 -8.17
N LEU A 117 -3.55 -3.42 -7.49
CA LEU A 117 -3.58 -4.86 -7.69
C LEU A 117 -4.95 -5.45 -7.32
N HIS A 118 -5.50 -5.00 -6.20
CA HIS A 118 -6.82 -5.43 -5.74
C HIS A 118 -7.92 -4.97 -6.69
N TRP A 119 -7.82 -3.74 -7.18
CA TRP A 119 -8.81 -3.16 -8.10
C TRP A 119 -8.93 -3.98 -9.38
N LYS A 120 -7.82 -4.46 -9.91
CA LYS A 120 -7.79 -5.24 -11.15
C LYS A 120 -8.11 -6.72 -10.95
N GLY A 121 -7.92 -7.19 -9.75
CA GLY A 121 -8.09 -8.59 -9.42
C GLY A 121 -9.48 -8.97 -9.05
#